data_64a27e3dfc401397ccf2c7ef11202077
#
_entry.id   64a27e3dfc401397ccf2c7ef11202077
#
_cell.length_a   1.000
_cell.length_b   1.000
_cell.length_c   1.000
_cell.angle_alpha   90.00
_cell.angle_beta   90.00
_cell.angle_gamma   90.00
#
_symmetry.space_group_name_H-M   'P 1'
#
loop_
_entity.id
_entity.type
_entity.pdbx_description
1 polymer ?
#
loop_
_entity_poly.entity_id
_entity_poly.type
_entity_poly.pdbx_seq_one_letter_code
_entity_poly.pdbx_strand_id
1 'polypeptide(L)'
;MKPFEIRNAHFDRLVHTPNLRWMGQNTNHATPHPAVIEAMQRCIRDEEFHIYAPPAGLEEVRQGIVRDLGLPDQAALVSDGAVSSLYHVCHSLLSAGDEFITTDPTWNWPMAFARSVGATVKQIPIYGEEHGYRLAPERLAAAITPKTKIVYLVDPNNPLGTACTPEEIKAISAVVREAGAYLIHDCTYRHFAYAHELAAKHAPERTLTIYSFSKWLGLAGLRIGAVVAHPDLIDRLAGAPPNNLGSSILSQRAAAAGLAIKAEWFPGVLAQQRANQKLIHAAVEKIPGLEMPVYPSNGNFIIIECGKAGVRPDVLVAAFQERGIMIRQGAYHTPTFGDRFIKVSTSVPTAWAEEFVELLPATVERARGQNEPVKLF
;
A
#
# COMPACT_ATOMS: atom_id res chain seq x y z
N MET A 1 -14.21 -20.96 15.57
CA MET A 1 -13.13 -19.94 15.69
C MET A 1 -13.71 -18.56 15.41
N LYS A 2 -13.29 -17.54 16.15
CA LYS A 2 -13.64 -16.13 15.89
C LYS A 2 -12.98 -15.67 14.58
N PRO A 3 -13.52 -14.66 13.87
CA PRO A 3 -12.93 -14.16 12.61
C PRO A 3 -11.45 -13.81 12.73
N PHE A 4 -11.03 -13.24 13.83
CA PHE A 4 -9.64 -12.94 14.14
C PHE A 4 -8.76 -14.21 14.15
N GLU A 5 -9.21 -15.27 14.81
CA GLU A 5 -8.46 -16.53 14.92
C GLU A 5 -8.33 -17.23 13.57
N ILE A 6 -9.38 -17.19 12.73
CA ILE A 6 -9.36 -17.76 11.38
C ILE A 6 -8.30 -17.06 10.54
N ARG A 7 -8.29 -15.73 10.59
CA ARG A 7 -7.32 -14.91 9.85
C ARG A 7 -5.89 -15.15 10.34
N ASN A 8 -5.68 -15.17 11.66
CA ASN A 8 -4.35 -15.43 12.23
C ASN A 8 -3.84 -16.80 11.84
N ALA A 9 -4.65 -17.84 11.97
CA ALA A 9 -4.29 -19.21 11.58
C ALA A 9 -3.98 -19.34 10.08
N HIS A 10 -4.67 -18.56 9.22
CA HIS A 10 -4.37 -18.52 7.78
C HIS A 10 -2.95 -17.96 7.53
N PHE A 11 -2.61 -16.82 8.12
CA PHE A 11 -1.30 -16.21 7.92
C PHE A 11 -0.18 -17.03 8.58
N ASP A 12 -0.41 -17.59 9.76
CA ASP A 12 0.54 -18.45 10.44
C ASP A 12 0.88 -19.67 9.57
N ARG A 13 -0.12 -20.32 8.97
CA ARG A 13 0.08 -21.40 8.01
C ARG A 13 0.91 -20.96 6.81
N LEU A 14 0.62 -19.79 6.23
CA LEU A 14 1.37 -19.28 5.09
C LEU A 14 2.85 -19.04 5.43
N VAL A 15 3.13 -18.46 6.60
CA VAL A 15 4.53 -18.23 7.06
C VAL A 15 5.30 -19.55 7.19
N HIS A 16 4.64 -20.62 7.61
CA HIS A 16 5.25 -21.95 7.77
C HIS A 16 5.20 -22.81 6.49
N THR A 17 4.60 -22.31 5.41
CA THR A 17 4.56 -23.04 4.12
C THR A 17 5.93 -22.93 3.44
N PRO A 18 6.68 -24.03 3.26
CA PRO A 18 7.99 -23.99 2.63
C PRO A 18 7.88 -23.55 1.17
N ASN A 19 8.87 -22.78 0.73
CA ASN A 19 9.00 -22.33 -0.67
C ASN A 19 7.77 -21.61 -1.24
N LEU A 20 6.94 -20.99 -0.39
CA LEU A 20 5.78 -20.22 -0.85
C LEU A 20 6.22 -18.97 -1.64
N ARG A 21 5.69 -18.78 -2.84
CA ARG A 21 5.88 -17.56 -3.64
C ARG A 21 4.90 -16.50 -3.16
N TRP A 22 5.40 -15.53 -2.41
CA TRP A 22 4.61 -14.45 -1.80
C TRP A 22 4.26 -13.36 -2.82
N MET A 23 3.26 -13.60 -3.66
CA MET A 23 2.85 -12.69 -4.74
C MET A 23 1.52 -11.97 -4.46
N GLY A 24 1.04 -11.93 -3.22
CA GLY A 24 -0.29 -11.38 -2.88
C GLY A 24 -0.30 -10.22 -1.91
N GLN A 25 0.81 -9.91 -1.22
CA GLN A 25 0.86 -8.87 -0.17
C GLN A 25 1.59 -7.58 -0.60
N ASN A 26 1.93 -7.46 -1.87
CA ASN A 26 2.73 -6.34 -2.40
C ASN A 26 4.06 -6.18 -1.63
N THR A 27 4.59 -7.29 -1.09
CA THR A 27 5.90 -7.31 -0.46
C THR A 27 6.98 -7.32 -1.54
N ASN A 28 8.12 -6.71 -1.25
CA ASN A 28 9.26 -6.70 -2.15
C ASN A 28 10.21 -7.82 -1.72
N HIS A 29 10.43 -8.76 -2.62
CA HIS A 29 11.31 -9.92 -2.46
C HIS A 29 12.57 -9.83 -3.34
N ALA A 30 12.91 -8.64 -3.82
CA ALA A 30 14.22 -8.40 -4.43
C ALA A 30 15.33 -8.62 -3.38
N THR A 31 16.50 -9.06 -3.84
CA THR A 31 17.66 -9.24 -2.96
C THR A 31 17.97 -7.92 -2.24
N PRO A 32 17.97 -7.91 -0.90
CA PRO A 32 18.27 -6.70 -0.15
C PRO A 32 19.72 -6.26 -0.36
N HIS A 33 19.95 -4.94 -0.33
CA HIS A 33 21.30 -4.42 -0.40
C HIS A 33 22.11 -4.81 0.84
N PRO A 34 23.39 -5.24 0.70
CA PRO A 34 24.21 -5.67 1.85
C PRO A 34 24.29 -4.63 2.98
N ALA A 35 24.37 -3.34 2.67
CA ALA A 35 24.43 -2.29 3.68
C ALA A 35 23.22 -2.27 4.63
N VAL A 36 22.02 -2.66 4.14
CA VAL A 36 20.81 -2.75 5.00
C VAL A 36 20.94 -3.91 5.98
N ILE A 37 21.44 -5.06 5.52
CA ILE A 37 21.70 -6.23 6.37
C ILE A 37 22.78 -5.93 7.39
N GLU A 38 23.89 -5.30 6.97
CA GLU A 38 24.99 -4.92 7.83
C GLU A 38 24.56 -3.93 8.93
N ALA A 39 23.73 -2.96 8.60
CA ALA A 39 23.20 -2.01 9.57
C ALA A 39 22.40 -2.71 10.68
N MET A 40 21.57 -3.70 10.33
CA MET A 40 20.86 -4.52 11.32
C MET A 40 21.80 -5.37 12.17
N GLN A 41 22.78 -6.02 11.53
CA GLN A 41 23.78 -6.83 12.23
C GLN A 41 24.64 -6.00 13.18
N ARG A 42 24.99 -4.77 12.78
CA ARG A 42 25.73 -3.83 13.65
C ARG A 42 24.89 -3.45 14.85
N CYS A 43 23.63 -3.04 14.66
CA CYS A 43 22.71 -2.73 15.74
C CYS A 43 22.58 -3.86 16.77
N ILE A 44 22.60 -5.14 16.30
CA ILE A 44 22.57 -6.31 17.17
C ILE A 44 23.92 -6.49 17.92
N ARG A 45 25.06 -6.39 17.21
CA ARG A 45 26.39 -6.55 17.81
C ARG A 45 26.69 -5.48 18.86
N ASP A 46 26.25 -4.24 18.59
CA ASP A 46 26.48 -3.09 19.47
C ASP A 46 25.39 -2.98 20.57
N GLU A 47 24.50 -3.96 20.64
CA GLU A 47 23.43 -4.11 21.65
C GLU A 47 22.49 -2.89 21.72
N GLU A 48 22.34 -2.12 20.61
CA GLU A 48 21.47 -0.94 20.57
C GLU A 48 20.00 -1.25 20.90
N PHE A 49 19.58 -2.52 20.82
CA PHE A 49 18.23 -2.95 21.17
C PHE A 49 17.89 -2.80 22.67
N HIS A 50 18.86 -2.49 23.52
CA HIS A 50 18.64 -2.18 24.93
C HIS A 50 18.14 -0.75 25.18
N ILE A 51 18.20 0.12 24.19
CA ILE A 51 17.83 1.53 24.32
C ILE A 51 16.55 1.86 23.54
N TYR A 52 15.76 2.77 24.09
CA TYR A 52 14.64 3.33 23.36
C TYR A 52 15.13 4.33 22.31
N ALA A 53 14.55 4.28 21.12
CA ALA A 53 14.76 5.31 20.11
C ALA A 53 14.08 6.63 20.53
N PRO A 54 14.51 7.79 19.98
CA PRO A 54 13.80 9.05 20.20
C PRO A 54 12.31 8.92 19.85
N PRO A 55 11.40 9.55 20.60
CA PRO A 55 9.93 9.40 20.38
C PRO A 55 9.47 9.68 18.94
N ALA A 56 10.04 10.71 18.29
CA ALA A 56 9.72 11.05 16.92
C ALA A 56 10.49 10.21 15.87
N GLY A 57 11.43 9.38 16.30
CA GLY A 57 12.37 8.63 15.48
C GLY A 57 13.74 9.27 15.36
N LEU A 58 14.73 8.49 14.92
CA LEU A 58 16.09 8.94 14.68
C LEU A 58 16.11 10.10 13.67
N GLU A 59 16.89 11.13 13.98
CA GLU A 59 16.98 12.33 13.13
C GLU A 59 17.42 12.00 11.70
N GLU A 60 18.38 11.10 11.54
CA GLU A 60 18.86 10.64 10.23
C GLU A 60 17.73 10.01 9.39
N VAL A 61 16.80 9.27 10.01
CA VAL A 61 15.64 8.67 9.34
C VAL A 61 14.63 9.75 8.98
N ARG A 62 14.29 10.61 9.91
CA ARG A 62 13.34 11.72 9.72
C ARG A 62 13.77 12.64 8.59
N GLN A 63 15.01 13.12 8.64
CA GLN A 63 15.59 13.96 7.59
C GLN A 63 15.76 13.23 6.27
N GLY A 64 16.11 11.93 6.32
CA GLY A 64 16.20 11.09 5.14
C GLY A 64 14.87 10.97 4.40
N ILE A 65 13.76 10.77 5.14
CA ILE A 65 12.41 10.71 4.57
C ILE A 65 12.01 12.06 3.94
N VAL A 66 12.22 13.16 4.65
CA VAL A 66 11.89 14.52 4.18
C VAL A 66 12.67 14.84 2.88
N ARG A 67 13.97 14.51 2.83
CA ARG A 67 14.78 14.66 1.62
C ARG A 67 14.29 13.77 0.47
N ASP A 68 13.93 12.51 0.76
CA ASP A 68 13.43 11.57 -0.27
C ASP A 68 12.09 12.03 -0.88
N LEU A 69 11.27 12.70 -0.09
CA LEU A 69 10.03 13.32 -0.56
C LEU A 69 10.26 14.66 -1.29
N GLY A 70 11.39 15.31 -1.06
CA GLY A 70 11.63 16.67 -1.56
C GLY A 70 10.70 17.70 -0.91
N LEU A 71 10.44 17.56 0.40
CA LEU A 71 9.54 18.40 1.20
C LEU A 71 10.30 19.06 2.37
N PRO A 72 11.26 19.99 2.12
CA PRO A 72 12.20 20.49 3.13
C PRO A 72 11.50 21.24 4.30
N ASP A 73 10.31 21.79 4.06
CA ASP A 73 9.54 22.53 5.05
C ASP A 73 8.57 21.66 5.86
N GLN A 74 8.62 20.35 5.68
CA GLN A 74 7.80 19.39 6.40
C GLN A 74 8.61 18.67 7.48
N ALA A 75 7.91 18.08 8.44
CA ALA A 75 8.50 17.25 9.49
C ALA A 75 7.99 15.81 9.40
N ALA A 76 8.80 14.86 9.86
CA ALA A 76 8.45 13.45 9.87
C ALA A 76 8.30 12.94 11.31
N LEU A 77 7.27 12.12 11.54
CA LEU A 77 7.07 11.32 12.75
C LEU A 77 7.13 9.83 12.34
N VAL A 78 8.17 9.14 12.80
CA VAL A 78 8.40 7.72 12.52
C VAL A 78 7.40 6.86 13.29
N SER A 79 6.96 5.77 12.68
CA SER A 79 5.94 4.88 13.24
C SER A 79 6.23 3.40 12.94
N ASP A 80 5.55 2.50 13.67
CA ASP A 80 5.64 1.05 13.51
C ASP A 80 4.93 0.58 12.22
N GLY A 81 5.43 1.05 11.09
CA GLY A 81 4.87 0.92 9.75
C GLY A 81 3.81 1.98 9.45
N ALA A 82 3.59 2.26 8.18
CA ALA A 82 2.61 3.23 7.68
C ALA A 82 1.20 3.03 8.26
N VAL A 83 0.81 1.79 8.58
CA VAL A 83 -0.49 1.49 9.19
C VAL A 83 -0.66 2.13 10.56
N SER A 84 0.40 2.18 11.37
CA SER A 84 0.36 2.85 12.68
C SER A 84 0.24 4.36 12.52
N SER A 85 0.90 4.96 11.52
CA SER A 85 0.66 6.38 11.18
C SER A 85 -0.80 6.65 10.83
N LEU A 86 -1.41 5.80 9.99
CA LEU A 86 -2.81 5.93 9.59
C LEU A 86 -3.77 5.79 10.77
N TYR A 87 -3.52 4.81 11.65
CA TYR A 87 -4.28 4.65 12.89
C TYR A 87 -4.18 5.91 13.75
N HIS A 88 -2.96 6.38 13.98
CA HIS A 88 -2.68 7.56 14.79
C HIS A 88 -3.36 8.82 14.23
N VAL A 89 -3.24 9.08 12.93
CA VAL A 89 -3.89 10.22 12.26
C VAL A 89 -5.41 10.15 12.42
N CYS A 90 -6.04 9.00 12.17
CA CYS A 90 -7.48 8.83 12.33
C CYS A 90 -7.93 9.13 13.76
N HIS A 91 -7.23 8.58 14.76
CA HIS A 91 -7.59 8.76 16.17
C HIS A 91 -7.30 10.16 16.71
N SER A 92 -6.35 10.88 16.12
CA SER A 92 -5.99 12.26 16.56
C SER A 92 -6.84 13.34 15.89
N LEU A 93 -7.39 13.08 14.69
CA LEU A 93 -8.06 14.11 13.91
C LEU A 93 -9.56 13.89 13.75
N LEU A 94 -10.07 12.65 13.91
CA LEU A 94 -11.49 12.33 13.80
C LEU A 94 -12.19 12.29 15.16
N SER A 95 -13.45 12.64 15.13
CA SER A 95 -14.39 12.50 16.24
C SER A 95 -15.70 11.85 15.77
N ALA A 96 -16.54 11.44 16.72
CA ALA A 96 -17.85 10.91 16.40
C ALA A 96 -18.69 11.95 15.62
N GLY A 97 -19.29 11.52 14.52
CA GLY A 97 -20.09 12.36 13.63
C GLY A 97 -19.32 13.03 12.50
N ASP A 98 -17.99 13.01 12.51
CA ASP A 98 -17.18 13.43 11.36
C ASP A 98 -17.37 12.47 10.17
N GLU A 99 -17.06 12.95 8.97
CA GLU A 99 -17.05 12.16 7.76
C GLU A 99 -15.62 11.91 7.27
N PHE A 100 -15.38 10.65 6.89
CA PHE A 100 -14.17 10.16 6.27
C PHE A 100 -14.49 9.71 4.84
N ILE A 101 -13.92 10.38 3.83
CA ILE A 101 -14.15 10.06 2.42
C ILE A 101 -12.94 9.31 1.87
N THR A 102 -13.19 8.25 1.08
CA THR A 102 -12.17 7.50 0.35
C THR A 102 -12.74 6.93 -0.94
N THR A 103 -11.96 6.13 -1.66
CA THR A 103 -12.36 5.47 -2.90
C THR A 103 -12.84 4.03 -2.66
N ASP A 104 -13.58 3.48 -3.63
CA ASP A 104 -13.86 2.04 -3.74
C ASP A 104 -13.44 1.55 -5.15
N PRO A 105 -12.41 0.69 -5.28
CA PRO A 105 -11.60 0.07 -4.22
C PRO A 105 -10.58 1.00 -3.55
N THR A 106 -10.13 0.56 -2.37
CA THR A 106 -9.02 1.18 -1.63
C THR A 106 -8.35 0.15 -0.70
N TRP A 107 -7.35 0.60 0.07
CA TRP A 107 -6.81 -0.18 1.17
C TRP A 107 -7.68 0.02 2.44
N ASN A 108 -8.28 -1.07 2.94
CA ASN A 108 -9.46 -1.03 3.81
C ASN A 108 -9.22 -0.54 5.25
N TRP A 109 -8.00 -0.67 5.79
CA TRP A 109 -7.75 -0.47 7.23
C TRP A 109 -8.12 0.93 7.75
N PRO A 110 -7.82 2.04 7.05
CA PRO A 110 -8.17 3.37 7.54
C PRO A 110 -9.68 3.58 7.71
N MET A 111 -10.50 2.90 6.92
CA MET A 111 -11.96 2.93 7.10
C MET A 111 -12.38 2.28 8.43
N ALA A 112 -11.71 1.19 8.83
CA ALA A 112 -11.97 0.57 10.14
C ALA A 112 -11.53 1.48 11.28
N PHE A 113 -10.39 2.19 11.13
CA PHE A 113 -9.92 3.16 12.11
C PHE A 113 -10.88 4.35 12.26
N ALA A 114 -11.38 4.88 11.14
CA ALA A 114 -12.37 5.96 11.17
C ALA A 114 -13.68 5.52 11.86
N ARG A 115 -14.17 4.33 11.54
CA ARG A 115 -15.38 3.79 12.19
C ARG A 115 -15.19 3.56 13.69
N SER A 116 -13.99 3.17 14.14
CA SER A 116 -13.72 2.90 15.56
C SER A 116 -13.81 4.15 16.44
N VAL A 117 -13.65 5.34 15.87
CA VAL A 117 -13.85 6.63 16.56
C VAL A 117 -15.22 7.26 16.32
N GLY A 118 -16.15 6.52 15.69
CA GLY A 118 -17.52 6.97 15.44
C GLY A 118 -17.70 7.85 14.20
N ALA A 119 -16.69 7.91 13.31
CA ALA A 119 -16.82 8.65 12.05
C ALA A 119 -17.61 7.84 11.00
N THR A 120 -18.32 8.56 10.14
CA THR A 120 -19.04 8.00 8.99
C THR A 120 -18.11 7.87 7.81
N VAL A 121 -17.99 6.67 7.22
CA VAL A 121 -17.16 6.42 6.04
C VAL A 121 -18.02 6.50 4.78
N LYS A 122 -17.60 7.35 3.85
CA LYS A 122 -18.14 7.44 2.49
C LYS A 122 -17.12 6.95 1.48
N GLN A 123 -17.55 6.14 0.51
CA GLN A 123 -16.68 5.64 -0.55
C GLN A 123 -17.19 6.14 -1.91
N ILE A 124 -16.25 6.61 -2.73
CA ILE A 124 -16.50 7.03 -4.12
C ILE A 124 -16.03 5.90 -5.03
N PRO A 125 -16.91 5.25 -5.81
CA PRO A 125 -16.50 4.21 -6.74
C PRO A 125 -15.52 4.75 -7.78
N ILE A 126 -14.43 4.01 -8.04
CA ILE A 126 -13.43 4.39 -9.04
C ILE A 126 -13.09 3.22 -10.00
N TYR A 127 -13.74 2.07 -9.83
CA TYR A 127 -13.53 0.92 -10.67
C TYR A 127 -14.34 1.02 -11.94
N GLY A 128 -13.67 0.90 -13.10
CA GLY A 128 -14.30 0.94 -14.43
C GLY A 128 -13.68 2.01 -15.34
N GLU A 129 -13.78 1.80 -16.63
CA GLU A 129 -13.29 2.73 -17.67
C GLU A 129 -13.97 4.09 -17.56
N GLU A 130 -15.27 4.11 -17.22
CA GLU A 130 -16.08 5.32 -17.01
C GLU A 130 -15.56 6.21 -15.88
N HIS A 131 -14.71 5.66 -15.00
CA HIS A 131 -14.06 6.37 -13.90
C HIS A 131 -12.56 6.57 -14.15
N GLY A 132 -12.01 6.00 -15.21
CA GLY A 132 -10.57 5.96 -15.48
C GLY A 132 -9.77 5.29 -14.37
N TYR A 133 -10.43 4.47 -13.54
CA TYR A 133 -9.85 3.81 -12.35
C TYR A 133 -9.19 4.78 -11.37
N ARG A 134 -9.62 6.04 -11.31
CA ARG A 134 -9.07 7.13 -10.48
C ARG A 134 -10.18 7.99 -9.86
N LEU A 135 -9.81 8.72 -8.82
CA LEU A 135 -10.69 9.71 -8.20
C LEU A 135 -10.68 11.02 -9.01
N ALA A 136 -11.79 11.32 -9.65
CA ALA A 136 -11.99 12.61 -10.29
C ALA A 136 -12.25 13.72 -9.24
N PRO A 137 -11.59 14.89 -9.33
CA PRO A 137 -11.75 15.99 -8.38
C PRO A 137 -13.20 16.47 -8.23
N GLU A 138 -13.97 16.47 -9.33
CA GLU A 138 -15.37 16.90 -9.34
C GLU A 138 -16.26 15.93 -8.54
N ARG A 139 -15.96 14.63 -8.59
CA ARG A 139 -16.67 13.62 -7.81
C ARG A 139 -16.34 13.73 -6.33
N LEU A 140 -15.09 14.08 -6.00
CA LEU A 140 -14.71 14.38 -4.63
C LEU A 140 -15.45 15.62 -4.13
N ALA A 141 -15.44 16.71 -4.90
CA ALA A 141 -16.14 17.95 -4.54
C ALA A 141 -17.64 17.72 -4.27
N ALA A 142 -18.30 16.92 -5.12
CA ALA A 142 -19.71 16.57 -4.95
C ALA A 142 -20.00 15.71 -3.69
N ALA A 143 -19.01 14.96 -3.19
CA ALA A 143 -19.15 14.10 -2.01
C ALA A 143 -18.88 14.82 -0.68
N ILE A 144 -18.16 15.96 -0.72
CA ILE A 144 -17.80 16.75 0.45
C ILE A 144 -19.02 17.40 1.09
N THR A 145 -19.07 17.41 2.41
CA THR A 145 -20.06 18.10 3.24
C THR A 145 -19.38 18.90 4.34
N PRO A 146 -20.09 19.76 5.08
CA PRO A 146 -19.52 20.44 6.26
C PRO A 146 -19.01 19.51 7.37
N LYS A 147 -19.35 18.22 7.33
CA LYS A 147 -18.89 17.20 8.27
C LYS A 147 -17.63 16.48 7.78
N THR A 148 -17.22 16.69 6.54
CA THR A 148 -16.04 16.03 5.97
C THR A 148 -14.79 16.52 6.69
N LYS A 149 -14.13 15.62 7.40
CA LYS A 149 -12.93 15.90 8.18
C LYS A 149 -11.67 15.39 7.53
N ILE A 150 -11.73 14.18 6.95
CA ILE A 150 -10.60 13.53 6.29
C ILE A 150 -11.02 13.02 4.91
N VAL A 151 -10.18 13.27 3.92
CA VAL A 151 -10.14 12.56 2.64
C VAL A 151 -8.91 11.65 2.65
N TYR A 152 -9.09 10.36 2.39
CA TYR A 152 -8.02 9.37 2.31
C TYR A 152 -7.82 8.93 0.86
N LEU A 153 -6.66 9.25 0.31
CA LEU A 153 -6.26 8.92 -1.05
C LEU A 153 -5.02 8.03 -1.03
N VAL A 154 -5.14 6.81 -1.53
CA VAL A 154 -4.01 5.92 -1.81
C VAL A 154 -3.52 6.19 -3.22
N ASP A 155 -2.33 6.74 -3.35
CA ASP A 155 -1.77 7.14 -4.63
C ASP A 155 -0.27 6.79 -4.72
N PRO A 156 0.12 5.86 -5.60
CA PRO A 156 -0.70 5.01 -6.48
C PRO A 156 -1.70 4.12 -5.74
N ASN A 157 -2.88 3.91 -6.36
CA ASN A 157 -3.99 3.20 -5.73
C ASN A 157 -3.67 1.71 -5.50
N ASN A 158 -3.99 1.21 -4.33
CA ASN A 158 -4.04 -0.22 -4.03
C ASN A 158 -5.51 -0.62 -3.83
N PRO A 159 -6.08 -1.47 -4.70
CA PRO A 159 -5.41 -2.50 -5.51
C PRO A 159 -5.17 -2.17 -6.99
N LEU A 160 -5.62 -1.03 -7.52
CA LEU A 160 -5.73 -0.84 -8.97
C LEU A 160 -4.39 -0.56 -9.67
N GLY A 161 -3.44 0.09 -8.99
CA GLY A 161 -2.16 0.46 -9.59
C GLY A 161 -2.20 1.72 -10.46
N THR A 162 -3.30 2.46 -10.44
CA THR A 162 -3.39 3.79 -11.06
C THR A 162 -2.72 4.84 -10.19
N ALA A 163 -2.17 5.89 -10.81
CA ALA A 163 -1.72 7.09 -10.14
C ALA A 163 -2.49 8.30 -10.65
N CYS A 164 -2.76 9.24 -9.78
CA CYS A 164 -3.34 10.53 -10.17
C CYS A 164 -2.34 11.34 -11.00
N THR A 165 -2.83 12.17 -11.92
CA THR A 165 -1.98 13.13 -12.62
C THR A 165 -1.62 14.31 -11.71
N PRO A 166 -0.57 15.09 -12.02
CA PRO A 166 -0.24 16.29 -11.26
C PRO A 166 -1.42 17.28 -11.17
N GLU A 167 -2.21 17.41 -12.23
CA GLU A 167 -3.38 18.26 -12.30
C GLU A 167 -4.51 17.75 -11.39
N GLU A 168 -4.75 16.44 -11.37
CA GLU A 168 -5.71 15.81 -10.47
C GLU A 168 -5.31 16.00 -9.01
N ILE A 169 -4.03 15.77 -8.66
CA ILE A 169 -3.52 16.00 -7.28
C ILE A 169 -3.68 17.46 -6.87
N LYS A 170 -3.34 18.42 -7.75
CA LYS A 170 -3.51 19.84 -7.48
C LYS A 170 -4.98 20.19 -7.24
N ALA A 171 -5.89 19.69 -8.07
CA ALA A 171 -7.33 19.94 -7.96
C ALA A 171 -7.91 19.28 -6.69
N ILE A 172 -7.57 18.03 -6.39
CA ILE A 172 -7.97 17.35 -5.15
C ILE A 172 -7.48 18.12 -3.92
N SER A 173 -6.24 18.59 -3.94
CA SER A 173 -5.67 19.39 -2.85
C SER A 173 -6.43 20.71 -2.63
N ALA A 174 -6.84 21.38 -3.71
CA ALA A 174 -7.64 22.59 -3.65
C ALA A 174 -9.03 22.32 -3.03
N VAL A 175 -9.72 21.28 -3.50
CA VAL A 175 -11.03 20.86 -2.97
C VAL A 175 -10.96 20.57 -1.47
N VAL A 176 -9.96 19.83 -1.03
CA VAL A 176 -9.78 19.49 0.39
C VAL A 176 -9.48 20.72 1.23
N ARG A 177 -8.62 21.63 0.73
CA ARG A 177 -8.27 22.87 1.42
C ARG A 177 -9.45 23.79 1.57
N GLU A 178 -10.24 23.98 0.51
CA GLU A 178 -11.46 24.82 0.51
C GLU A 178 -12.51 24.28 1.48
N ALA A 179 -12.63 22.95 1.59
CA ALA A 179 -13.51 22.31 2.56
C ALA A 179 -13.02 22.40 4.02
N GLY A 180 -11.80 22.89 4.26
CA GLY A 180 -11.19 22.87 5.60
C GLY A 180 -10.87 21.47 6.12
N ALA A 181 -10.94 20.45 5.27
CA ALA A 181 -10.64 19.06 5.59
C ALA A 181 -9.13 18.78 5.57
N TYR A 182 -8.73 17.58 5.99
CA TYR A 182 -7.37 17.06 5.85
C TYR A 182 -7.29 16.02 4.74
N LEU A 183 -6.18 16.01 4.01
CA LEU A 183 -5.86 14.97 3.03
C LEU A 183 -4.83 14.02 3.61
N ILE A 184 -5.19 12.77 3.81
CA ILE A 184 -4.22 11.70 4.00
C ILE A 184 -3.82 11.21 2.60
N HIS A 185 -2.61 11.56 2.17
CA HIS A 185 -2.02 11.13 0.91
C HIS A 185 -1.11 9.93 1.18
N ASP A 186 -1.64 8.72 0.95
CA ASP A 186 -0.88 7.49 1.18
C ASP A 186 0.02 7.18 -0.02
N CYS A 187 1.29 7.58 0.11
CA CYS A 187 2.31 7.47 -0.91
C CYS A 187 3.12 6.15 -0.82
N THR A 188 2.55 5.10 -0.21
CA THR A 188 3.22 3.81 0.02
C THR A 188 3.82 3.21 -1.26
N TYR A 189 3.23 3.47 -2.43
CA TYR A 189 3.68 2.90 -3.72
C TYR A 189 4.35 3.92 -4.65
N ARG A 190 4.53 5.17 -4.24
CA ARG A 190 5.04 6.26 -5.09
C ARG A 190 6.33 5.94 -5.85
N HIS A 191 7.20 5.15 -5.24
CA HIS A 191 8.51 4.81 -5.82
C HIS A 191 8.43 3.92 -7.07
N PHE A 192 7.32 3.23 -7.27
CA PHE A 192 7.08 2.38 -8.44
C PHE A 192 6.39 3.14 -9.58
N ALA A 193 5.81 4.30 -9.31
CA ALA A 193 5.10 5.10 -10.29
C ALA A 193 6.02 5.60 -11.41
N TYR A 194 5.47 5.74 -12.60
CA TYR A 194 6.15 6.40 -13.73
C TYR A 194 6.25 7.90 -13.53
N ALA A 195 5.21 8.48 -12.93
CA ALA A 195 5.18 9.86 -12.46
C ALA A 195 4.33 9.91 -11.19
N HIS A 196 4.66 10.80 -10.26
CA HIS A 196 3.92 10.96 -9.01
C HIS A 196 4.07 12.38 -8.50
N GLU A 197 2.95 13.02 -8.18
CA GLU A 197 2.91 14.36 -7.59
C GLU A 197 2.52 14.28 -6.12
N LEU A 198 3.11 15.10 -5.28
CA LEU A 198 2.83 15.15 -3.85
C LEU A 198 1.82 16.24 -3.52
N ALA A 199 0.69 15.88 -2.94
CA ALA A 199 -0.34 16.82 -2.51
C ALA A 199 0.18 17.86 -1.49
N ALA A 200 1.19 17.50 -0.70
CA ALA A 200 1.85 18.40 0.24
C ALA A 200 2.53 19.62 -0.42
N LYS A 201 2.80 19.58 -1.73
CA LYS A 201 3.31 20.75 -2.47
C LYS A 201 2.20 21.78 -2.77
N HIS A 202 0.93 21.36 -2.75
CA HIS A 202 -0.22 22.19 -3.11
C HIS A 202 -1.05 22.62 -1.91
N ALA A 203 -1.10 21.82 -0.86
CA ALA A 203 -1.79 22.11 0.41
C ALA A 203 -0.98 21.59 1.60
N PRO A 204 0.22 22.13 1.87
CA PRO A 204 1.13 21.61 2.89
C PRO A 204 0.51 21.61 4.30
N GLU A 205 -0.31 22.60 4.62
CA GLU A 205 -0.96 22.79 5.92
C GLU A 205 -2.17 21.86 6.15
N ARG A 206 -2.61 21.13 5.11
CA ARG A 206 -3.75 20.21 5.15
C ARG A 206 -3.42 18.78 4.76
N THR A 207 -2.18 18.52 4.36
CA THR A 207 -1.77 17.20 3.85
C THR A 207 -0.93 16.45 4.87
N LEU A 208 -1.30 15.19 5.09
CA LEU A 208 -0.53 14.20 5.85
C LEU A 208 -0.05 13.13 4.84
N THR A 209 1.22 13.18 4.49
CA THR A 209 1.85 12.23 3.56
C THR A 209 2.28 10.99 4.31
N ILE A 210 1.77 9.83 3.93
CA ILE A 210 2.15 8.55 4.54
C ILE A 210 3.32 7.96 3.75
N TYR A 211 4.40 7.65 4.48
CA TYR A 211 5.62 7.05 3.95
C TYR A 211 5.81 5.63 4.48
N SER A 212 6.19 4.70 3.60
CA SER A 212 6.36 3.29 3.97
C SER A 212 7.67 2.72 3.42
N PHE A 213 8.44 2.05 4.26
CA PHE A 213 9.60 1.24 3.84
C PHE A 213 9.22 -0.19 3.47
N SER A 214 7.97 -0.59 3.69
CA SER A 214 7.50 -1.96 3.49
C SER A 214 7.59 -2.42 2.03
N LYS A 215 7.47 -1.47 1.06
CA LYS A 215 7.34 -1.83 -0.35
C LYS A 215 8.63 -1.58 -1.13
N TRP A 216 9.08 -0.35 -1.21
CA TRP A 216 10.27 -0.04 -2.00
C TRP A 216 11.55 -0.66 -1.42
N LEU A 217 11.71 -0.70 -0.10
CA LEU A 217 12.89 -1.26 0.58
C LEU A 217 12.71 -2.71 1.04
N GLY A 218 11.49 -3.27 0.97
CA GLY A 218 11.22 -4.66 1.38
C GLY A 218 11.15 -4.89 2.88
N LEU A 219 11.03 -3.86 3.71
CA LEU A 219 11.06 -3.97 5.18
C LEU A 219 9.67 -4.21 5.80
N ALA A 220 8.78 -4.93 5.12
CA ALA A 220 7.42 -5.15 5.61
C ALA A 220 7.38 -5.83 7.00
N GLY A 221 8.27 -6.79 7.24
CA GLY A 221 8.41 -7.50 8.52
C GLY A 221 9.04 -6.66 9.64
N LEU A 222 9.81 -5.63 9.31
CA LEU A 222 10.46 -4.75 10.29
C LEU A 222 9.55 -3.63 10.81
N ARG A 223 8.33 -3.49 10.27
CA ARG A 223 7.33 -2.54 10.75
C ARG A 223 7.88 -1.11 10.88
N ILE A 224 8.28 -0.48 9.78
CA ILE A 224 8.81 0.89 9.76
C ILE A 224 8.13 1.74 8.67
N GLY A 225 7.73 2.95 9.04
CA GLY A 225 7.10 3.96 8.21
C GLY A 225 7.08 5.32 8.89
N ALA A 226 6.37 6.28 8.32
CA ALA A 226 6.23 7.61 8.91
C ALA A 226 4.98 8.32 8.39
N VAL A 227 4.50 9.30 9.14
CA VAL A 227 3.69 10.40 8.63
C VAL A 227 4.58 11.64 8.48
N VAL A 228 4.41 12.35 7.37
CA VAL A 228 5.13 13.60 7.06
C VAL A 228 4.09 14.68 6.81
N ALA A 229 4.20 15.79 7.52
CA ALA A 229 3.25 16.90 7.44
C ALA A 229 3.91 18.22 7.87
N HIS A 230 3.13 19.31 7.76
CA HIS A 230 3.53 20.60 8.33
C HIS A 230 3.90 20.44 9.82
N PRO A 231 4.94 21.12 10.33
CA PRO A 231 5.38 20.98 11.72
C PRO A 231 4.25 21.07 12.75
N ASP A 232 3.32 22.02 12.61
CA ASP A 232 2.18 22.17 13.54
C ASP A 232 1.28 20.93 13.59
N LEU A 233 1.11 20.23 12.45
CA LEU A 233 0.36 18.97 12.41
C LEU A 233 1.15 17.85 13.08
N ILE A 234 2.47 17.80 12.88
CA ILE A 234 3.33 16.82 13.54
C ILE A 234 3.33 17.05 15.05
N ASP A 235 3.42 18.29 15.52
CA ASP A 235 3.35 18.62 16.95
C ASP A 235 2.02 18.18 17.57
N ARG A 236 0.92 18.39 16.85
CA ARG A 236 -0.40 17.90 17.28
C ARG A 236 -0.45 16.39 17.39
N LEU A 237 0.09 15.66 16.40
CA LEU A 237 0.16 14.21 16.43
C LEU A 237 1.11 13.71 17.55
N ALA A 238 2.28 14.31 17.68
CA ALA A 238 3.28 13.96 18.69
C ALA A 238 2.78 14.18 20.12
N GLY A 239 1.82 15.10 20.34
CA GLY A 239 1.20 15.36 21.64
C GLY A 239 0.33 14.19 22.17
N ALA A 240 -0.09 13.26 21.31
CA ALA A 240 -0.88 12.09 21.69
C ALA A 240 -0.40 10.83 20.93
N PRO A 241 0.90 10.49 21.00
CA PRO A 241 1.43 9.38 20.21
C PRO A 241 0.96 8.02 20.74
N PRO A 242 0.75 7.05 19.86
CA PRO A 242 0.46 5.67 20.28
C PRO A 242 1.67 4.99 20.93
N ASN A 243 2.88 5.50 20.66
CA ASN A 243 4.13 4.99 21.23
C ASN A 243 5.07 6.15 21.57
N ASN A 244 5.12 6.51 22.83
CA ASN A 244 5.98 7.60 23.34
C ASN A 244 7.46 7.22 23.46
N LEU A 245 7.81 5.95 23.26
CA LEU A 245 9.17 5.43 23.43
C LEU A 245 9.87 5.19 22.10
N GLY A 246 9.27 5.64 21.02
CA GLY A 246 9.82 5.51 19.66
C GLY A 246 9.61 4.12 19.04
N SER A 247 9.76 4.06 17.73
CA SER A 247 9.72 2.80 16.96
C SER A 247 11.04 2.04 17.10
N SER A 248 11.03 0.74 16.77
CA SER A 248 12.20 -0.14 16.85
C SER A 248 13.48 0.48 16.29
N ILE A 249 14.53 0.53 17.13
CA ILE A 249 15.85 1.07 16.74
C ILE A 249 16.45 0.25 15.58
N LEU A 250 16.33 -1.07 15.62
CA LEU A 250 16.80 -1.97 14.56
C LEU A 250 16.17 -1.63 13.21
N SER A 251 14.87 -1.41 13.20
CA SER A 251 14.12 -1.05 11.99
C SER A 251 14.53 0.32 11.46
N GLN A 252 14.81 1.26 12.35
CA GLN A 252 15.25 2.60 11.97
C GLN A 252 16.69 2.59 11.41
N ARG A 253 17.61 1.77 11.95
CA ARG A 253 18.96 1.59 11.36
C ARG A 253 18.89 0.99 9.95
N ALA A 254 18.03 -0.02 9.74
CA ALA A 254 17.79 -0.57 8.41
C ALA A 254 17.21 0.47 7.44
N ALA A 255 16.26 1.30 7.91
CA ALA A 255 15.64 2.35 7.10
C ALA A 255 16.65 3.46 6.71
N ALA A 256 17.50 3.91 7.66
CA ALA A 256 18.56 4.88 7.40
C ALA A 256 19.55 4.39 6.34
N ALA A 257 20.04 3.15 6.49
CA ALA A 257 20.92 2.52 5.50
C ALA A 257 20.24 2.42 4.13
N GLY A 258 18.96 2.02 4.09
CA GLY A 258 18.18 1.93 2.86
C GLY A 258 18.02 3.28 2.15
N LEU A 259 17.76 4.36 2.89
CA LEU A 259 17.69 5.72 2.33
C LEU A 259 19.03 6.15 1.72
N ALA A 260 20.14 5.81 2.37
CA ALA A 260 21.48 6.17 1.89
C ALA A 260 21.83 5.51 0.55
N ILE A 261 21.43 4.25 0.33
CA ILE A 261 21.76 3.48 -0.88
C ILE A 261 20.67 3.48 -1.95
N LYS A 262 19.57 4.17 -1.72
CA LYS A 262 18.39 4.11 -2.57
C LYS A 262 18.68 4.42 -4.04
N ALA A 263 19.44 5.48 -4.29
CA ALA A 263 19.77 5.91 -5.65
C ALA A 263 20.60 4.88 -6.44
N GLU A 264 21.39 4.07 -5.74
CA GLU A 264 22.20 3.00 -6.33
C GLU A 264 21.37 1.72 -6.55
N TRP A 265 20.61 1.30 -5.56
CA TRP A 265 19.98 -0.03 -5.51
C TRP A 265 18.59 -0.07 -6.15
N PHE A 266 17.74 0.91 -5.85
CA PHE A 266 16.33 0.86 -6.22
C PHE A 266 16.06 0.87 -7.73
N PRO A 267 16.87 1.51 -8.59
CA PRO A 267 16.69 1.40 -10.05
C PRO A 267 16.70 -0.04 -10.56
N GLY A 268 17.54 -0.91 -10.01
CA GLY A 268 17.54 -2.34 -10.34
C GLY A 268 16.26 -3.06 -9.95
N VAL A 269 15.75 -2.79 -8.74
CA VAL A 269 14.47 -3.31 -8.25
C VAL A 269 13.32 -2.87 -9.15
N LEU A 270 13.31 -1.59 -9.54
CA LEU A 270 12.26 -1.02 -10.39
C LEU A 270 12.30 -1.64 -11.80
N ALA A 271 13.50 -1.83 -12.37
CA ALA A 271 13.68 -2.46 -13.68
C ALA A 271 13.16 -3.92 -13.67
N GLN A 272 13.52 -4.69 -12.65
CA GLN A 272 13.04 -6.08 -12.48
C GLN A 272 11.51 -6.13 -12.32
N GLN A 273 10.96 -5.28 -11.49
CA GLN A 273 9.51 -5.20 -11.24
C GLN A 273 8.74 -4.87 -12.53
N ARG A 274 9.23 -3.92 -13.33
CA ARG A 274 8.63 -3.56 -14.63
C ARG A 274 8.76 -4.68 -15.66
N ALA A 275 9.88 -5.40 -15.69
CA ALA A 275 10.06 -6.57 -16.52
C ALA A 275 9.06 -7.69 -16.15
N ASN A 276 8.85 -7.94 -14.87
CA ASN A 276 7.85 -8.89 -14.38
C ASN A 276 6.42 -8.48 -14.77
N GLN A 277 6.08 -7.18 -14.67
CA GLN A 277 4.78 -6.69 -15.17
C GLN A 277 4.60 -6.99 -16.66
N LYS A 278 5.61 -6.69 -17.48
CA LYS A 278 5.56 -6.94 -18.92
C LYS A 278 5.42 -8.42 -19.24
N LEU A 279 6.14 -9.29 -18.53
CA LEU A 279 6.08 -10.74 -18.68
C LEU A 279 4.66 -11.25 -18.41
N ILE A 280 4.06 -10.84 -17.30
CA ILE A 280 2.72 -11.27 -16.91
C ILE A 280 1.67 -10.71 -17.88
N HIS A 281 1.79 -9.45 -18.29
CA HIS A 281 0.88 -8.84 -19.26
C HIS A 281 0.86 -9.64 -20.57
N ALA A 282 2.02 -9.95 -21.14
CA ALA A 282 2.13 -10.73 -22.37
C ALA A 282 1.54 -12.16 -22.26
N ALA A 283 1.47 -12.72 -21.06
CA ALA A 283 0.82 -14.01 -20.83
C ALA A 283 -0.71 -13.86 -20.70
N VAL A 284 -1.17 -12.83 -20.02
CA VAL A 284 -2.59 -12.51 -19.86
C VAL A 284 -3.26 -12.28 -21.22
N GLU A 285 -2.62 -11.52 -22.12
CA GLU A 285 -3.13 -11.25 -23.49
C GLU A 285 -3.37 -12.51 -24.33
N LYS A 286 -2.70 -13.62 -24.01
CA LYS A 286 -2.87 -14.90 -24.72
C LYS A 286 -4.04 -15.74 -24.23
N ILE A 287 -4.68 -15.36 -23.12
CA ILE A 287 -5.75 -16.14 -22.50
C ILE A 287 -7.08 -15.42 -22.71
N PRO A 288 -7.99 -15.93 -23.55
CA PRO A 288 -9.27 -15.30 -23.84
C PRO A 288 -10.06 -15.02 -22.56
N GLY A 289 -10.50 -13.78 -22.40
CA GLY A 289 -11.32 -13.32 -21.28
C GLY A 289 -10.55 -12.89 -20.03
N LEU A 290 -9.21 -13.03 -19.99
CA LEU A 290 -8.39 -12.33 -19.01
C LEU A 290 -8.01 -10.95 -19.53
N GLU A 291 -8.03 -9.96 -18.67
CA GLU A 291 -7.68 -8.57 -19.02
C GLU A 291 -6.89 -7.91 -17.88
N MET A 292 -5.98 -7.03 -18.25
CA MET A 292 -5.32 -6.12 -17.29
C MET A 292 -5.84 -4.70 -17.53
N PRO A 293 -6.89 -4.25 -16.82
CA PRO A 293 -7.55 -2.98 -17.11
C PRO A 293 -6.65 -1.77 -16.77
N VAL A 294 -5.63 -1.98 -15.97
CA VAL A 294 -4.61 -0.96 -15.62
C VAL A 294 -3.24 -1.51 -15.97
N TYR A 295 -2.72 -1.08 -17.11
CA TYR A 295 -1.37 -1.41 -17.56
C TYR A 295 -0.76 -0.23 -18.34
N PRO A 296 0.50 0.15 -18.07
CA PRO A 296 1.35 -0.34 -16.98
C PRO A 296 0.84 0.12 -15.60
N SER A 297 1.06 -0.71 -14.57
CA SER A 297 0.71 -0.35 -13.20
C SER A 297 1.77 0.57 -12.58
N ASN A 298 1.32 1.58 -11.83
CA ASN A 298 2.16 2.47 -11.03
C ASN A 298 2.46 1.91 -9.62
N GLY A 299 1.97 0.70 -9.30
CA GLY A 299 2.30 -0.03 -8.09
C GLY A 299 3.28 -1.17 -8.35
N ASN A 300 3.71 -1.85 -7.29
CA ASN A 300 4.49 -3.09 -7.38
C ASN A 300 3.59 -4.33 -7.47
N PHE A 301 2.43 -4.18 -8.07
CA PHE A 301 1.42 -5.19 -8.29
C PHE A 301 0.58 -4.82 -9.52
N ILE A 302 -0.18 -5.79 -9.99
CA ILE A 302 -1.14 -5.66 -11.09
C ILE A 302 -2.46 -6.29 -10.67
N ILE A 303 -3.55 -5.87 -11.31
CA ILE A 303 -4.84 -6.57 -11.26
C ILE A 303 -5.09 -7.27 -12.60
N ILE A 304 -5.68 -8.46 -12.52
CA ILE A 304 -6.10 -9.25 -13.68
C ILE A 304 -7.60 -9.53 -13.51
N GLU A 305 -8.42 -8.98 -14.40
CA GLU A 305 -9.84 -9.33 -14.49
C GLU A 305 -9.99 -10.72 -15.07
N CYS A 306 -10.88 -11.51 -14.46
CA CYS A 306 -11.12 -12.90 -14.84
C CYS A 306 -12.61 -13.22 -15.11
N GLY A 307 -13.50 -12.26 -14.95
CA GLY A 307 -14.94 -12.49 -15.15
C GLY A 307 -15.31 -12.94 -16.56
N LYS A 308 -14.73 -12.28 -17.58
CA LYS A 308 -14.97 -12.65 -19.00
C LYS A 308 -14.35 -14.01 -19.37
N ALA A 309 -13.37 -14.50 -18.61
CA ALA A 309 -12.80 -15.84 -18.78
C ALA A 309 -13.69 -16.94 -18.17
N GLY A 310 -14.78 -16.57 -17.49
CA GLY A 310 -15.64 -17.52 -16.79
C GLY A 310 -15.00 -18.12 -15.54
N VAL A 311 -14.11 -17.37 -14.88
CA VAL A 311 -13.35 -17.82 -13.73
C VAL A 311 -13.61 -16.92 -12.53
N ARG A 312 -13.88 -17.52 -11.38
CA ARG A 312 -14.02 -16.80 -10.10
C ARG A 312 -12.66 -16.50 -9.51
N PRO A 313 -12.43 -15.25 -9.01
CA PRO A 313 -11.16 -14.87 -8.37
C PRO A 313 -10.76 -15.73 -7.17
N ASP A 314 -11.71 -16.11 -6.32
CA ASP A 314 -11.46 -16.95 -5.13
C ASP A 314 -11.02 -18.36 -5.50
N VAL A 315 -11.64 -18.97 -6.54
CA VAL A 315 -11.25 -20.26 -7.07
C VAL A 315 -9.84 -20.22 -7.67
N LEU A 316 -9.56 -19.17 -8.46
CA LEU A 316 -8.24 -19.01 -9.08
C LEU A 316 -7.14 -18.83 -8.04
N VAL A 317 -7.40 -18.04 -6.99
CA VAL A 317 -6.46 -17.86 -5.87
C VAL A 317 -6.20 -19.18 -5.14
N ALA A 318 -7.24 -19.98 -4.87
CA ALA A 318 -7.09 -21.29 -4.23
C ALA A 318 -6.27 -22.25 -5.10
N ALA A 319 -6.53 -22.28 -6.41
CA ALA A 319 -5.80 -23.13 -7.35
C ALA A 319 -4.31 -22.76 -7.46
N PHE A 320 -3.96 -21.48 -7.42
CA PHE A 320 -2.56 -21.04 -7.32
C PHE A 320 -1.93 -21.38 -5.97
N GLN A 321 -2.67 -21.24 -4.87
CA GLN A 321 -2.17 -21.59 -3.54
C GLN A 321 -1.81 -23.09 -3.44
N GLU A 322 -2.58 -23.98 -4.06
CA GLU A 322 -2.24 -25.42 -4.18
C GLU A 322 -0.92 -25.68 -4.92
N ARG A 323 -0.50 -24.74 -5.77
CA ARG A 323 0.76 -24.77 -6.51
C ARG A 323 1.89 -24.00 -5.80
N GLY A 324 1.67 -23.56 -4.55
CA GLY A 324 2.66 -22.82 -3.76
C GLY A 324 2.81 -21.35 -4.16
N ILE A 325 1.85 -20.75 -4.86
CA ILE A 325 1.83 -19.35 -5.24
C ILE A 325 0.69 -18.64 -4.52
N MET A 326 1.02 -17.71 -3.63
CA MET A 326 0.05 -16.91 -2.89
C MET A 326 -0.20 -15.59 -3.61
N ILE A 327 -1.41 -15.44 -4.17
CA ILE A 327 -1.95 -14.22 -4.76
C ILE A 327 -3.19 -13.75 -3.98
N ARG A 328 -3.84 -12.65 -4.37
CA ARG A 328 -5.02 -12.11 -3.68
C ARG A 328 -6.24 -12.01 -4.59
N GLN A 329 -7.42 -12.36 -4.04
CA GLN A 329 -8.72 -12.07 -4.65
C GLN A 329 -9.12 -10.61 -4.43
N GLY A 330 -9.90 -10.07 -5.35
CA GLY A 330 -10.42 -8.70 -5.29
C GLY A 330 -11.30 -8.45 -4.06
N ALA A 331 -12.05 -9.45 -3.60
CA ALA A 331 -12.92 -9.36 -2.42
C ALA A 331 -12.19 -8.95 -1.12
N TYR A 332 -10.88 -9.13 -1.05
CA TYR A 332 -10.05 -8.60 0.04
C TYR A 332 -10.02 -7.06 0.08
N HIS A 333 -10.20 -6.41 -1.06
CA HIS A 333 -10.06 -4.95 -1.22
C HIS A 333 -11.40 -4.23 -1.32
N THR A 334 -12.39 -4.86 -1.90
CA THR A 334 -13.70 -4.27 -2.17
C THR A 334 -14.79 -5.36 -2.18
N PRO A 335 -15.89 -5.17 -1.45
CA PRO A 335 -17.04 -6.05 -1.56
C PRO A 335 -17.82 -5.81 -2.85
N THR A 336 -17.74 -4.61 -3.45
CA THR A 336 -18.54 -4.21 -4.61
C THR A 336 -17.99 -4.77 -5.92
N PHE A 337 -16.67 -4.80 -6.08
CA PHE A 337 -16.00 -5.18 -7.33
C PHE A 337 -15.08 -6.40 -7.16
N GLY A 338 -15.10 -7.01 -5.99
CA GLY A 338 -14.12 -8.01 -5.60
C GLY A 338 -14.23 -9.36 -6.31
N ASP A 339 -15.36 -9.63 -6.94
CA ASP A 339 -15.63 -10.82 -7.76
C ASP A 339 -15.11 -10.71 -9.20
N ARG A 340 -14.49 -9.59 -9.57
CA ARG A 340 -14.04 -9.32 -10.94
C ARG A 340 -12.58 -9.67 -11.17
N PHE A 341 -11.71 -9.53 -10.16
CA PHE A 341 -10.26 -9.55 -10.38
C PHE A 341 -9.47 -10.28 -9.29
N ILE A 342 -8.29 -10.73 -9.68
CA ILE A 342 -7.20 -11.11 -8.79
C ILE A 342 -6.12 -10.02 -8.80
N LYS A 343 -5.31 -9.96 -7.73
CA LYS A 343 -4.15 -9.09 -7.62
C LYS A 343 -2.88 -9.89 -7.44
N VAL A 344 -1.83 -9.55 -8.20
CA VAL A 344 -0.53 -10.23 -8.24
C VAL A 344 0.59 -9.22 -7.98
N SER A 345 1.49 -9.50 -7.04
CA SER A 345 2.68 -8.70 -6.76
C SER A 345 3.76 -8.94 -7.81
N THR A 346 4.46 -7.89 -8.21
CA THR A 346 5.47 -7.91 -9.29
C THR A 346 6.88 -7.59 -8.83
N SER A 347 7.09 -7.07 -7.61
CA SER A 347 8.43 -6.89 -7.00
C SER A 347 8.90 -8.19 -6.34
N VAL A 348 9.08 -9.21 -7.16
CA VAL A 348 9.46 -10.57 -6.78
C VAL A 348 10.63 -11.04 -7.65
N PRO A 349 11.37 -12.11 -7.26
CA PRO A 349 12.33 -12.74 -8.16
C PRO A 349 11.70 -13.09 -9.51
N THR A 350 12.40 -12.84 -10.61
CA THR A 350 11.88 -13.10 -11.97
C THR A 350 11.39 -14.54 -12.14
N ALA A 351 12.10 -15.51 -11.55
CA ALA A 351 11.70 -16.92 -11.57
C ALA A 351 10.29 -17.17 -10.99
N TRP A 352 9.83 -16.37 -10.02
CA TRP A 352 8.45 -16.49 -9.48
C TRP A 352 7.42 -15.97 -10.48
N ALA A 353 7.75 -14.88 -11.20
CA ALA A 353 6.87 -14.36 -12.24
C ALA A 353 6.81 -15.33 -13.45
N GLU A 354 7.93 -15.94 -13.81
CA GLU A 354 8.00 -16.97 -14.85
C GLU A 354 7.15 -18.20 -14.49
N GLU A 355 7.29 -18.71 -13.26
CA GLU A 355 6.49 -19.84 -12.76
C GLU A 355 4.98 -19.50 -12.72
N PHE A 356 4.62 -18.28 -12.29
CA PHE A 356 3.24 -17.82 -12.34
C PHE A 356 2.68 -17.84 -13.78
N VAL A 357 3.44 -17.32 -14.73
CA VAL A 357 3.07 -17.25 -16.15
C VAL A 357 2.94 -18.63 -16.78
N GLU A 358 3.86 -19.55 -16.47
CA GLU A 358 3.83 -20.93 -16.95
C GLU A 358 2.58 -21.66 -16.45
N LEU A 359 2.21 -21.47 -15.20
CA LEU A 359 1.05 -22.14 -14.59
C LEU A 359 -0.28 -21.49 -14.94
N LEU A 360 -0.29 -20.22 -15.38
CA LEU A 360 -1.51 -19.43 -15.55
C LEU A 360 -2.53 -20.09 -16.51
N PRO A 361 -2.18 -20.54 -17.72
CA PRO A 361 -3.17 -21.12 -18.65
C PRO A 361 -3.86 -22.37 -18.09
N ALA A 362 -3.09 -23.31 -17.57
CA ALA A 362 -3.62 -24.55 -17.01
C ALA A 362 -4.46 -24.31 -15.75
N THR A 363 -4.06 -23.32 -14.94
CA THR A 363 -4.78 -22.96 -13.71
C THR A 363 -6.12 -22.29 -14.03
N VAL A 364 -6.16 -21.41 -15.03
CA VAL A 364 -7.40 -20.79 -15.54
C VAL A 364 -8.35 -21.85 -16.10
N GLU A 365 -7.84 -22.75 -16.92
CA GLU A 365 -8.65 -23.82 -17.51
C GLU A 365 -9.26 -24.73 -16.42
N ARG A 366 -8.47 -25.12 -15.43
CA ARG A 366 -8.95 -25.91 -14.30
C ARG A 366 -10.01 -25.17 -13.46
N ALA A 367 -9.92 -23.84 -13.35
CA ALA A 367 -10.84 -23.02 -12.58
C ALA A 367 -12.14 -22.68 -13.33
N ARG A 368 -12.17 -22.85 -14.66
CA ARG A 368 -13.37 -22.61 -15.47
C ARG A 368 -14.52 -23.52 -15.06
N GLY A 369 -15.70 -22.92 -14.98
CA GLY A 369 -16.93 -23.64 -14.63
C GLY A 369 -17.05 -24.06 -13.15
N GLN A 370 -16.05 -23.76 -12.32
CA GLN A 370 -16.18 -23.94 -10.88
C GLN A 370 -16.93 -22.76 -10.27
N ASN A 371 -18.21 -22.96 -9.93
CA ASN A 371 -19.10 -21.93 -9.44
C ASN A 371 -19.19 -21.85 -7.90
N GLU A 372 -18.74 -22.90 -7.22
CA GLU A 372 -18.77 -22.95 -5.76
C GLU A 372 -17.75 -21.96 -5.15
N PRO A 373 -18.20 -21.10 -4.24
CA PRO A 373 -17.30 -20.14 -3.58
C PRO A 373 -16.24 -20.85 -2.72
N VAL A 374 -15.00 -20.40 -2.83
CA VAL A 374 -13.91 -20.87 -1.97
C VAL A 374 -13.69 -19.89 -0.84
N LYS A 375 -13.87 -20.36 0.39
CA LYS A 375 -13.57 -19.58 1.57
C LYS A 375 -12.08 -19.63 1.86
N LEU A 376 -11.37 -18.55 1.56
CA LEU A 376 -9.92 -18.46 1.74
C LEU A 376 -9.53 -18.12 3.20
N PHE A 377 -10.23 -17.19 3.85
CA PHE A 377 -10.10 -16.86 5.28
C PHE A 377 -11.21 -15.88 5.72
#